data_d040713ef41378e7112c6aee744c34e4
#
_entry.id   d040713ef41378e7112c6aee744c34e4
#
_cell.length_a   1.000
_cell.length_b   1.000
_cell.length_c   1.000
_cell.angle_alpha   90.00
_cell.angle_beta   90.00
_cell.angle_gamma   90.00
#
_symmetry.space_group_name_H-M   'P 1'
#
loop_
_entity.id
_entity.type
_entity.pdbx_description
1 polymer ?
#
loop_
_entity_poly.entity_id
_entity_poly.type
_entity_poly.pdbx_seq_one_letter_code
_entity_poly.pdbx_strand_id
1 'polypeptide(L)'
;MICFMRKASVVITLCFFTSFSQAAELNHSREYARCMGLAPSDPNDAYEMATAWKSMGGGDAAEHCAAVALYYSGKAEYAARRLEVLAETIIATPEFKGEILGQAGRAWLSHGDALRAEATLTEAAKFLRGRPGILVDRSEARAALGDYKGAVEDLTNAISVDASKAEAFAFRASAYRYLDELGKARADIEAALILEPDAAEALLERGILFRLAENKDAARADWLKVLELDPDGEAGRLARANIEKMDVNVN
;
A
#
# COMPACT_ATOMS: atom_id res chain seq x y z
N MET A 1 56.91 23.69 80.13
CA MET A 1 56.18 22.50 79.62
C MET A 1 55.04 23.01 78.73
N ILE A 2 55.28 23.08 77.39
CA ILE A 2 54.44 23.80 76.42
C ILE A 2 53.55 22.75 75.73
N CYS A 3 52.24 22.88 75.95
CA CYS A 3 51.26 21.98 75.33
C CYS A 3 50.80 22.57 73.96
N PHE A 4 51.16 21.91 72.89
CA PHE A 4 50.72 22.26 71.50
C PHE A 4 49.34 21.64 71.21
N MET A 5 48.33 22.50 71.06
CA MET A 5 47.02 22.14 70.55
C MET A 5 47.06 22.04 68.98
N ARG A 6 46.94 20.88 68.49
CA ARG A 6 46.74 20.64 67.07
C ARG A 6 45.25 20.88 66.65
N LYS A 7 45.04 21.88 65.80
CA LYS A 7 43.73 22.06 65.16
C LYS A 7 43.51 21.08 64.11
N ALA A 8 42.46 20.26 64.22
CA ALA A 8 41.99 19.34 63.19
C ALA A 8 41.07 20.11 62.23
N SER A 9 41.51 20.28 60.97
CA SER A 9 40.67 20.78 59.91
C SER A 9 39.80 19.65 59.31
N VAL A 10 38.50 19.72 59.49
CA VAL A 10 37.53 18.84 58.84
C VAL A 10 37.30 19.31 57.40
N VAL A 11 37.82 18.58 56.44
CA VAL A 11 37.53 18.77 55.02
C VAL A 11 36.23 18.06 54.71
N ILE A 12 35.14 18.82 54.51
CA ILE A 12 33.87 18.28 54.05
C ILE A 12 33.98 18.17 52.50
N THR A 13 34.21 16.95 52.01
CA THR A 13 34.15 16.68 50.58
C THR A 13 32.69 16.55 50.17
N LEU A 14 32.16 17.65 49.54
CA LEU A 14 30.87 17.59 48.88
C LEU A 14 30.98 16.70 47.63
N CYS A 15 30.51 15.46 47.72
CA CYS A 15 30.28 14.61 46.57
C CYS A 15 29.03 15.13 45.82
N PHE A 16 29.24 15.90 44.76
CA PHE A 16 28.20 16.16 43.78
C PHE A 16 27.92 14.85 43.03
N PHE A 17 26.86 14.14 43.40
CA PHE A 17 26.27 13.11 42.57
C PHE A 17 25.60 13.79 41.38
N THR A 18 26.31 13.94 40.26
CA THR A 18 25.70 14.23 38.96
C THR A 18 24.99 12.97 38.54
N SER A 19 23.69 12.92 38.81
CA SER A 19 22.82 11.94 38.17
C SER A 19 22.78 12.25 36.67
N PHE A 20 23.68 11.63 35.90
CA PHE A 20 23.51 11.53 34.47
C PHE A 20 22.27 10.67 34.24
N SER A 21 21.13 11.32 33.99
CA SER A 21 20.00 10.71 33.36
C SER A 21 20.51 10.24 31.99
N GLN A 22 20.81 8.95 31.87
CA GLN A 22 20.94 8.31 30.57
C GLN A 22 19.56 8.35 29.94
N ALA A 23 19.26 9.43 29.22
CA ALA A 23 18.19 9.42 28.23
C ALA A 23 18.53 8.26 27.30
N ALA A 24 17.70 7.22 27.31
CA ALA A 24 17.88 6.10 26.40
C ALA A 24 17.92 6.67 24.99
N GLU A 25 19.06 6.51 24.33
CA GLU A 25 19.25 6.99 22.96
C GLU A 25 18.18 6.35 22.09
N LEU A 26 17.30 7.15 21.50
CA LEU A 26 16.19 6.67 20.68
C LEU A 26 16.77 5.86 19.49
N ASN A 27 16.50 4.59 19.46
CA ASN A 27 16.88 3.76 18.33
C ASN A 27 15.86 4.00 17.19
N HIS A 28 16.15 4.96 16.34
CA HIS A 28 15.28 5.37 15.24
C HIS A 28 14.86 4.20 14.33
N SER A 29 15.75 3.24 14.07
CA SER A 29 15.42 2.07 13.24
C SER A 29 14.38 1.17 13.90
N ARG A 30 14.49 0.98 15.23
CA ARG A 30 13.51 0.18 15.99
C ARG A 30 12.15 0.89 16.08
N GLU A 31 12.15 2.20 16.31
CA GLU A 31 10.92 2.98 16.38
C GLU A 31 10.21 3.01 15.02
N TYR A 32 10.98 3.13 13.91
CA TYR A 32 10.44 3.04 12.56
C TYR A 32 9.80 1.68 12.28
N ALA A 33 10.51 0.59 12.54
CA ALA A 33 9.98 -0.75 12.32
C ALA A 33 8.72 -1.03 13.16
N ARG A 34 8.71 -0.57 14.42
CA ARG A 34 7.54 -0.71 15.31
C ARG A 34 6.34 0.08 14.77
N CYS A 35 6.56 1.31 14.37
CA CYS A 35 5.52 2.19 13.86
C CYS A 35 4.92 1.65 12.55
N MET A 36 5.78 1.26 11.59
CA MET A 36 5.34 0.66 10.32
C MET A 36 4.62 -0.68 10.50
N GLY A 37 5.03 -1.48 11.48
CA GLY A 37 4.35 -2.74 11.83
C GLY A 37 2.99 -2.53 12.49
N LEU A 38 2.81 -1.42 13.21
CA LEU A 38 1.57 -1.08 13.90
C LEU A 38 0.53 -0.48 12.93
N ALA A 39 0.97 0.28 11.94
CA ALA A 39 0.11 1.07 11.06
C ALA A 39 -1.05 0.28 10.41
N PRO A 40 -0.89 -0.98 9.93
CA PRO A 40 -1.99 -1.72 9.35
C PRO A 40 -3.05 -2.19 10.35
N SER A 41 -2.66 -2.49 11.59
CA SER A 41 -3.54 -3.08 12.61
C SER A 41 -4.15 -2.05 13.56
N ASP A 42 -3.40 -1.00 13.88
CA ASP A 42 -3.85 0.11 14.73
C ASP A 42 -3.30 1.45 14.19
N PRO A 43 -3.93 1.97 13.12
CA PRO A 43 -3.44 3.16 12.43
C PRO A 43 -3.51 4.43 13.30
N ASN A 44 -4.44 4.51 14.25
CA ASN A 44 -4.54 5.68 15.12
C ASN A 44 -3.36 5.73 16.10
N ASP A 45 -3.07 4.64 16.78
CA ASP A 45 -1.92 4.54 17.70
C ASP A 45 -0.59 4.72 16.93
N ALA A 46 -0.48 4.16 15.71
CA ALA A 46 0.67 4.37 14.85
C ALA A 46 0.87 5.85 14.50
N TYR A 47 -0.21 6.57 14.21
CA TYR A 47 -0.16 7.99 13.90
C TYR A 47 0.26 8.84 15.12
N GLU A 48 -0.29 8.55 16.30
CA GLU A 48 0.09 9.21 17.55
C GLU A 48 1.55 8.94 17.89
N MET A 49 1.98 7.68 17.81
CA MET A 49 3.37 7.28 18.00
C MET A 49 4.31 8.01 17.04
N ALA A 50 3.98 8.06 15.75
CA ALA A 50 4.78 8.75 14.74
C ALA A 50 4.89 10.25 15.03
N THR A 51 3.78 10.87 15.44
CA THR A 51 3.73 12.29 15.78
C THR A 51 4.57 12.62 17.01
N ALA A 52 4.47 11.81 18.06
CA ALA A 52 5.29 11.94 19.26
C ALA A 52 6.79 11.74 18.93
N TRP A 53 7.10 10.71 18.14
CA TRP A 53 8.47 10.43 17.70
C TRP A 53 9.04 11.56 16.83
N LYS A 54 8.23 12.17 15.96
CA LYS A 54 8.64 13.31 15.15
C LYS A 54 9.07 14.50 16.03
N SER A 55 8.35 14.77 17.12
CA SER A 55 8.70 15.84 18.08
C SER A 55 10.00 15.57 18.84
N MET A 56 10.42 14.30 18.92
CA MET A 56 11.68 13.85 19.54
C MET A 56 12.82 13.66 18.53
N GLY A 57 12.71 14.20 17.32
CA GLY A 57 13.77 14.14 16.32
C GLY A 57 13.67 12.96 15.35
N GLY A 58 12.51 12.29 15.24
CA GLY A 58 12.27 11.16 14.32
C GLY A 58 12.33 11.52 12.83
N GLY A 59 12.31 12.82 12.49
CA GLY A 59 12.53 13.34 11.14
C GLY A 59 11.63 12.70 10.07
N ASP A 60 12.24 12.41 8.92
CA ASP A 60 11.56 11.83 7.74
C ASP A 60 10.99 10.43 8.00
N ALA A 61 11.65 9.63 8.83
CA ALA A 61 11.17 8.29 9.16
C ALA A 61 9.85 8.33 9.96
N ALA A 62 9.73 9.26 10.91
CA ALA A 62 8.49 9.49 11.64
C ALA A 62 7.39 10.06 10.71
N GLU A 63 7.75 10.96 9.79
CA GLU A 63 6.84 11.50 8.79
C GLU A 63 6.30 10.41 7.87
N HIS A 64 7.18 9.51 7.38
CA HIS A 64 6.77 8.37 6.56
C HIS A 64 5.76 7.47 7.29
N CYS A 65 6.07 7.09 8.54
CA CYS A 65 5.13 6.27 9.31
C CYS A 65 3.79 6.99 9.54
N ALA A 66 3.80 8.28 9.87
CA ALA A 66 2.57 9.06 10.04
C ALA A 66 1.71 9.08 8.77
N ALA A 67 2.34 9.21 7.60
CA ALA A 67 1.64 9.18 6.32
C ALA A 67 1.05 7.79 6.02
N VAL A 68 1.80 6.72 6.28
CA VAL A 68 1.31 5.33 6.13
C VAL A 68 0.16 5.04 7.09
N ALA A 69 0.23 5.51 8.34
CA ALA A 69 -0.85 5.38 9.31
C ALA A 69 -2.13 6.12 8.85
N LEU A 70 -1.99 7.30 8.24
CA LEU A 70 -3.13 8.01 7.63
C LEU A 70 -3.77 7.21 6.51
N TYR A 71 -2.99 6.52 5.68
CA TYR A 71 -3.51 5.65 4.64
C TYR A 71 -4.41 4.55 5.23
N TYR A 72 -3.89 3.80 6.20
CA TYR A 72 -4.64 2.72 6.84
C TYR A 72 -5.83 3.21 7.68
N SER A 73 -5.82 4.46 8.13
CA SER A 73 -6.99 5.07 8.80
C SER A 73 -8.08 5.59 7.84
N GLY A 74 -7.95 5.31 6.53
CA GLY A 74 -8.89 5.76 5.48
C GLY A 74 -8.74 7.22 5.06
N LYS A 75 -7.68 7.91 5.52
CA LYS A 75 -7.39 9.31 5.17
C LYS A 75 -6.45 9.38 3.97
N ALA A 76 -6.82 8.69 2.88
CA ALA A 76 -5.96 8.42 1.74
C ALA A 76 -5.42 9.69 1.05
N GLU A 77 -6.24 10.74 0.89
CA GLU A 77 -5.79 12.02 0.32
C GLU A 77 -4.67 12.65 1.15
N TYR A 78 -4.84 12.70 2.48
CA TYR A 78 -3.83 13.27 3.37
C TYR A 78 -2.53 12.44 3.35
N ALA A 79 -2.66 11.12 3.29
CA ALA A 79 -1.52 10.22 3.16
C ALA A 79 -0.75 10.49 1.87
N ALA A 80 -1.44 10.53 0.72
CA ALA A 80 -0.85 10.76 -0.58
C ALA A 80 -0.06 12.07 -0.65
N ARG A 81 -0.69 13.18 -0.24
CA ARG A 81 -0.03 14.49 -0.23
C ARG A 81 1.22 14.53 0.65
N ARG A 82 1.16 13.91 1.83
CA ARG A 82 2.33 13.87 2.74
C ARG A 82 3.45 13.01 2.18
N LEU A 83 3.13 11.89 1.53
CA LEU A 83 4.13 11.03 0.88
C LEU A 83 4.79 11.73 -0.32
N GLU A 84 4.04 12.45 -1.14
CA GLU A 84 4.60 13.25 -2.24
C GLU A 84 5.60 14.30 -1.73
N VAL A 85 5.19 15.11 -0.74
CA VAL A 85 6.07 16.12 -0.12
C VAL A 85 7.31 15.44 0.50
N LEU A 86 7.14 14.30 1.16
CA LEU A 86 8.26 13.56 1.73
C LEU A 86 9.22 13.07 0.63
N ALA A 87 8.72 12.53 -0.47
CA ALA A 87 9.56 12.05 -1.59
C ALA A 87 10.39 13.18 -2.22
N GLU A 88 9.86 14.42 -2.24
CA GLU A 88 10.60 15.59 -2.73
C GLU A 88 11.72 16.01 -1.78
N THR A 89 11.47 15.99 -0.47
CA THR A 89 12.35 16.59 0.54
C THR A 89 13.35 15.62 1.15
N ILE A 90 13.03 14.32 1.19
CA ILE A 90 13.87 13.32 1.87
C ILE A 90 15.23 13.15 1.19
N ILE A 91 16.27 13.05 2.01
CA ILE A 91 17.61 12.63 1.57
C ILE A 91 17.69 11.12 1.67
N ALA A 92 17.40 10.44 0.58
CA ALA A 92 17.37 8.98 0.50
C ALA A 92 17.84 8.47 -0.86
N THR A 93 17.96 7.14 -1.00
CA THR A 93 18.28 6.53 -2.30
C THR A 93 17.14 6.78 -3.29
N PRO A 94 17.42 6.81 -4.60
CA PRO A 94 16.38 6.92 -5.63
C PRO A 94 15.29 5.85 -5.48
N GLU A 95 15.69 4.62 -5.17
CA GLU A 95 14.78 3.49 -4.97
C GLU A 95 13.78 3.75 -3.83
N PHE A 96 14.26 4.26 -2.68
CA PHE A 96 13.40 4.56 -1.55
C PHE A 96 12.43 5.72 -1.85
N LYS A 97 12.89 6.73 -2.59
CA LYS A 97 11.99 7.80 -3.10
C LYS A 97 10.91 7.22 -4.00
N GLY A 98 11.27 6.30 -4.89
CA GLY A 98 10.33 5.59 -5.73
C GLY A 98 9.31 4.78 -4.93
N GLU A 99 9.72 4.11 -3.84
CA GLU A 99 8.82 3.37 -2.95
C GLU A 99 7.83 4.30 -2.25
N ILE A 100 8.27 5.46 -1.78
CA ILE A 100 7.39 6.48 -1.18
C ILE A 100 6.38 7.01 -2.22
N LEU A 101 6.83 7.30 -3.45
CA LEU A 101 5.94 7.72 -4.53
C LEU A 101 4.96 6.61 -4.92
N GLY A 102 5.39 5.34 -4.95
CA GLY A 102 4.50 4.21 -5.16
C GLY A 102 3.39 4.13 -4.10
N GLN A 103 3.73 4.34 -2.84
CA GLN A 103 2.74 4.42 -1.76
C GLN A 103 1.79 5.62 -1.92
N ALA A 104 2.32 6.79 -2.36
CA ALA A 104 1.49 7.95 -2.64
C ALA A 104 0.50 7.68 -3.78
N GLY A 105 0.95 7.02 -4.85
CA GLY A 105 0.11 6.64 -5.98
C GLY A 105 -1.03 5.70 -5.57
N ARG A 106 -0.74 4.68 -4.76
CA ARG A 106 -1.78 3.80 -4.19
C ARG A 106 -2.75 4.55 -3.29
N ALA A 107 -2.27 5.52 -2.53
CA ALA A 107 -3.13 6.36 -1.71
C ALA A 107 -4.06 7.24 -2.57
N TRP A 108 -3.59 7.75 -3.71
CA TRP A 108 -4.44 8.45 -4.68
C TRP A 108 -5.48 7.53 -5.33
N LEU A 109 -5.12 6.27 -5.67
CA LEU A 109 -6.07 5.25 -6.14
C LEU A 109 -7.17 5.02 -5.10
N SER A 110 -6.78 4.78 -3.86
CA SER A 110 -7.72 4.56 -2.74
C SER A 110 -8.62 5.78 -2.48
N HIS A 111 -8.13 7.00 -2.75
CA HIS A 111 -8.94 8.22 -2.70
C HIS A 111 -9.87 8.37 -3.90
N GLY A 112 -9.62 7.67 -5.01
CA GLY A 112 -10.37 7.77 -6.27
C GLY A 112 -9.86 8.86 -7.22
N ASP A 113 -8.69 9.46 -6.96
CA ASP A 113 -8.04 10.42 -7.88
C ASP A 113 -7.09 9.68 -8.83
N ALA A 114 -7.66 9.03 -9.83
CA ALA A 114 -6.92 8.24 -10.81
C ALA A 114 -5.91 9.08 -11.61
N LEU A 115 -6.19 10.37 -11.83
CA LEU A 115 -5.28 11.25 -12.58
C LEU A 115 -3.99 11.51 -11.80
N ARG A 116 -4.10 11.82 -10.51
CA ARG A 116 -2.93 12.00 -9.65
C ARG A 116 -2.21 10.66 -9.43
N ALA A 117 -2.95 9.57 -9.26
CA ALA A 117 -2.38 8.25 -9.13
C ALA A 117 -1.49 7.89 -10.33
N GLU A 118 -2.00 8.06 -11.55
CA GLU A 118 -1.24 7.79 -12.78
C GLU A 118 0.03 8.64 -12.87
N ALA A 119 -0.08 9.95 -12.60
CA ALA A 119 1.06 10.85 -12.63
C ALA A 119 2.12 10.47 -11.59
N THR A 120 1.72 10.23 -10.34
CA THR A 120 2.63 9.87 -9.23
C THR A 120 3.28 8.51 -9.45
N LEU A 121 2.52 7.51 -9.95
CA LEU A 121 3.05 6.18 -10.27
C LEU A 121 3.99 6.21 -11.50
N THR A 122 3.76 7.11 -12.43
CA THR A 122 4.68 7.35 -13.55
C THR A 122 6.01 7.91 -13.06
N GLU A 123 6.01 8.81 -12.09
CA GLU A 123 7.25 9.26 -11.44
C GLU A 123 7.92 8.13 -10.66
N ALA A 124 7.16 7.34 -9.87
CA ALA A 124 7.68 6.18 -9.15
C ALA A 124 8.39 5.18 -10.09
N ALA A 125 7.80 4.91 -11.25
CA ALA A 125 8.33 3.97 -12.24
C ALA A 125 9.71 4.39 -12.80
N LYS A 126 10.05 5.68 -12.80
CA LYS A 126 11.38 6.16 -13.22
C LYS A 126 12.49 5.70 -12.26
N PHE A 127 12.18 5.63 -10.97
CA PHE A 127 13.07 5.18 -9.91
C PHE A 127 13.05 3.66 -9.73
N LEU A 128 11.89 3.02 -9.92
CA LEU A 128 11.66 1.60 -9.67
C LEU A 128 11.55 0.78 -10.96
N ARG A 129 12.54 0.98 -11.86
CA ARG A 129 12.59 0.25 -13.13
C ARG A 129 12.62 -1.27 -12.89
N GLY A 130 11.75 -1.99 -13.57
CA GLY A 130 11.66 -3.45 -13.43
C GLY A 130 10.95 -3.94 -12.16
N ARG A 131 10.27 -3.08 -11.41
CA ARG A 131 9.40 -3.46 -10.30
C ARG A 131 7.96 -3.67 -10.81
N PRO A 132 7.50 -4.92 -10.98
CA PRO A 132 6.20 -5.20 -11.58
C PRO A 132 5.04 -4.58 -10.80
N GLY A 133 5.10 -4.50 -9.47
CA GLY A 133 4.05 -3.92 -8.65
C GLY A 133 3.70 -2.47 -9.00
N ILE A 134 4.70 -1.64 -9.34
CA ILE A 134 4.41 -0.24 -9.74
C ILE A 134 3.69 -0.18 -11.09
N LEU A 135 3.98 -1.12 -12.00
CA LEU A 135 3.28 -1.20 -13.29
C LEU A 135 1.84 -1.70 -13.11
N VAL A 136 1.62 -2.61 -12.19
CA VAL A 136 0.27 -3.08 -11.82
C VAL A 136 -0.53 -1.91 -11.24
N ASP A 137 0.01 -1.22 -10.22
CA ASP A 137 -0.64 -0.04 -9.62
C ASP A 137 -0.97 1.03 -10.69
N ARG A 138 -0.03 1.31 -11.63
CA ARG A 138 -0.26 2.30 -12.69
C ARG A 138 -1.30 1.84 -13.71
N SER A 139 -1.35 0.56 -14.02
CA SER A 139 -2.37 -0.01 -14.89
C SER A 139 -3.78 0.18 -14.35
N GLU A 140 -3.95 0.07 -13.04
CA GLU A 140 -5.21 0.33 -12.35
C GLU A 140 -5.63 1.79 -12.50
N ALA A 141 -4.71 2.74 -12.27
CA ALA A 141 -4.98 4.16 -12.48
C ALA A 141 -5.37 4.45 -13.95
N ARG A 142 -4.66 3.87 -14.92
CA ARG A 142 -4.96 4.00 -16.35
C ARG A 142 -6.31 3.42 -16.72
N ALA A 143 -6.64 2.24 -16.20
CA ALA A 143 -7.95 1.63 -16.40
C ALA A 143 -9.09 2.50 -15.85
N ALA A 144 -8.91 3.10 -14.66
CA ALA A 144 -9.86 4.03 -14.07
C ALA A 144 -10.04 5.30 -14.92
N LEU A 145 -9.02 5.71 -15.67
CA LEU A 145 -9.08 6.82 -16.63
C LEU A 145 -9.61 6.40 -18.01
N GLY A 146 -9.92 5.12 -18.23
CA GLY A 146 -10.35 4.56 -19.50
C GLY A 146 -9.23 4.30 -20.51
N ASP A 147 -7.96 4.47 -20.10
CA ASP A 147 -6.79 4.10 -20.93
C ASP A 147 -6.48 2.59 -20.79
N TYR A 148 -7.40 1.77 -21.29
CA TYR A 148 -7.25 0.31 -21.25
C TYR A 148 -6.06 -0.19 -22.09
N LYS A 149 -5.66 0.54 -23.15
CA LYS A 149 -4.48 0.16 -23.94
C LYS A 149 -3.21 0.37 -23.14
N GLY A 150 -3.06 1.51 -22.47
CA GLY A 150 -1.95 1.77 -21.57
C GLY A 150 -1.92 0.80 -20.38
N ALA A 151 -3.08 0.41 -19.86
CA ALA A 151 -3.17 -0.61 -18.81
C ALA A 151 -2.66 -1.99 -19.30
N VAL A 152 -3.06 -2.42 -20.50
CA VAL A 152 -2.55 -3.66 -21.11
C VAL A 152 -1.05 -3.62 -21.32
N GLU A 153 -0.49 -2.48 -21.75
CA GLU A 153 0.95 -2.31 -21.92
C GLU A 153 1.71 -2.48 -20.60
N ASP A 154 1.27 -1.79 -19.54
CA ASP A 154 1.88 -1.89 -18.21
C ASP A 154 1.81 -3.32 -17.66
N LEU A 155 0.66 -3.97 -17.75
CA LEU A 155 0.47 -5.35 -17.25
C LEU A 155 1.26 -6.37 -18.07
N THR A 156 1.40 -6.15 -19.38
CA THR A 156 2.26 -7.01 -20.22
C THR A 156 3.71 -6.89 -19.79
N ASN A 157 4.17 -5.68 -19.50
CA ASN A 157 5.52 -5.46 -18.97
C ASN A 157 5.68 -6.08 -17.57
N ALA A 158 4.71 -5.92 -16.68
CA ALA A 158 4.73 -6.52 -15.34
C ALA A 158 4.85 -8.05 -15.42
N ILE A 159 4.01 -8.70 -16.24
CA ILE A 159 4.03 -10.15 -16.45
C ILE A 159 5.34 -10.63 -17.10
N SER A 160 5.95 -9.83 -17.98
CA SER A 160 7.25 -10.18 -18.57
C SER A 160 8.38 -10.23 -17.54
N VAL A 161 8.27 -9.45 -16.46
CA VAL A 161 9.22 -9.43 -15.34
C VAL A 161 8.92 -10.54 -14.34
N ASP A 162 7.65 -10.71 -13.99
CA ASP A 162 7.19 -11.72 -13.04
C ASP A 162 5.86 -12.34 -13.49
N ALA A 163 5.95 -13.48 -14.15
CA ALA A 163 4.79 -14.22 -14.63
C ALA A 163 4.08 -15.04 -13.53
N SER A 164 4.49 -14.96 -12.28
CA SER A 164 3.86 -15.67 -11.16
C SER A 164 2.69 -14.92 -10.51
N LYS A 165 2.42 -13.69 -10.93
CA LYS A 165 1.39 -12.83 -10.35
C LYS A 165 0.04 -13.02 -11.02
N ALA A 166 -0.84 -13.82 -10.41
CA ALA A 166 -2.21 -14.05 -10.89
C ALA A 166 -3.00 -12.73 -11.06
N GLU A 167 -2.83 -11.78 -10.15
CA GLU A 167 -3.44 -10.46 -10.18
C GLU A 167 -3.15 -9.69 -11.48
N ALA A 168 -1.90 -9.70 -11.96
CA ALA A 168 -1.54 -8.99 -13.19
C ALA A 168 -2.26 -9.56 -14.43
N PHE A 169 -2.47 -10.88 -14.49
CA PHE A 169 -3.27 -11.52 -15.55
C PHE A 169 -4.75 -11.15 -15.40
N ALA A 170 -5.32 -11.18 -14.19
CA ALA A 170 -6.71 -10.82 -13.95
C ALA A 170 -7.01 -9.37 -14.36
N PHE A 171 -6.14 -8.42 -14.00
CA PHE A 171 -6.29 -7.04 -14.41
C PHE A 171 -6.11 -6.84 -15.91
N ARG A 172 -5.17 -7.56 -16.55
CA ARG A 172 -5.04 -7.50 -18.02
C ARG A 172 -6.24 -8.08 -18.73
N ALA A 173 -6.84 -9.12 -18.19
CA ALA A 173 -8.09 -9.69 -18.72
C ALA A 173 -9.23 -8.65 -18.64
N SER A 174 -9.36 -7.94 -17.52
CA SER A 174 -10.34 -6.87 -17.39
C SER A 174 -10.11 -5.77 -18.44
N ALA A 175 -8.87 -5.32 -18.64
CA ALA A 175 -8.54 -4.32 -19.64
C ALA A 175 -8.84 -4.83 -21.07
N TYR A 176 -8.53 -6.09 -21.39
CA TYR A 176 -8.89 -6.71 -22.67
C TYR A 176 -10.41 -6.79 -22.89
N ARG A 177 -11.19 -7.09 -21.83
CA ARG A 177 -12.66 -7.09 -21.94
C ARG A 177 -13.20 -5.69 -22.29
N TYR A 178 -12.66 -4.63 -21.71
CA TYR A 178 -13.06 -3.25 -22.07
C TYR A 178 -12.63 -2.86 -23.48
N LEU A 179 -11.61 -3.52 -24.05
CA LEU A 179 -11.20 -3.38 -25.44
C LEU A 179 -11.96 -4.32 -26.41
N ASP A 180 -12.96 -5.06 -25.92
CA ASP A 180 -13.70 -6.10 -26.65
C ASP A 180 -12.84 -7.26 -27.17
N GLU A 181 -11.65 -7.46 -26.57
CA GLU A 181 -10.72 -8.55 -26.91
C GLU A 181 -10.99 -9.79 -26.04
N LEU A 182 -12.24 -10.28 -26.05
CA LEU A 182 -12.74 -11.34 -25.14
C LEU A 182 -11.94 -12.65 -25.19
N GLY A 183 -11.35 -12.98 -26.33
CA GLY A 183 -10.49 -14.17 -26.46
C GLY A 183 -9.23 -14.06 -25.63
N LYS A 184 -8.58 -12.89 -25.64
CA LYS A 184 -7.39 -12.62 -24.80
C LYS A 184 -7.76 -12.55 -23.32
N ALA A 185 -8.89 -11.92 -22.99
CA ALA A 185 -9.39 -11.87 -21.63
C ALA A 185 -9.56 -13.28 -21.03
N ARG A 186 -10.17 -14.21 -21.78
CA ARG A 186 -10.33 -15.60 -21.32
C ARG A 186 -8.99 -16.30 -21.09
N ALA A 187 -8.05 -16.15 -22.02
CA ALA A 187 -6.73 -16.76 -21.89
C ALA A 187 -5.97 -16.26 -20.64
N ASP A 188 -6.06 -14.97 -20.35
CA ASP A 188 -5.44 -14.40 -19.15
C ASP A 188 -6.13 -14.88 -17.86
N ILE A 189 -7.46 -15.01 -17.84
CA ILE A 189 -8.17 -15.56 -16.68
C ILE A 189 -7.79 -17.03 -16.43
N GLU A 190 -7.66 -17.83 -17.49
CA GLU A 190 -7.19 -19.20 -17.36
C GLU A 190 -5.78 -19.24 -16.76
N ALA A 191 -4.88 -18.38 -17.23
CA ALA A 191 -3.52 -18.28 -16.68
C ALA A 191 -3.55 -17.86 -15.20
N ALA A 192 -4.35 -16.86 -14.84
CA ALA A 192 -4.50 -16.40 -13.45
C ALA A 192 -4.98 -17.55 -12.53
N LEU A 193 -6.01 -18.28 -12.93
CA LEU A 193 -6.60 -19.36 -12.11
C LEU A 193 -5.77 -20.64 -12.08
N ILE A 194 -4.84 -20.83 -13.03
CA ILE A 194 -3.81 -21.88 -12.94
C ILE A 194 -2.78 -21.51 -11.86
N LEU A 195 -2.39 -20.24 -11.77
CA LEU A 195 -1.44 -19.77 -10.77
C LEU A 195 -2.08 -19.74 -9.37
N GLU A 196 -3.31 -19.21 -9.27
CA GLU A 196 -4.04 -19.06 -8.03
C GLU A 196 -5.53 -19.40 -8.26
N PRO A 197 -5.95 -20.65 -7.96
CA PRO A 197 -7.33 -21.10 -8.21
C PRO A 197 -8.42 -20.33 -7.46
N ASP A 198 -8.06 -19.71 -6.33
CA ASP A 198 -8.96 -18.92 -5.49
C ASP A 198 -8.69 -17.40 -5.61
N ALA A 199 -8.07 -16.93 -6.70
CA ALA A 199 -7.89 -15.50 -6.97
C ALA A 199 -9.24 -14.81 -7.15
N ALA A 200 -9.65 -13.98 -6.19
CA ALA A 200 -10.99 -13.37 -6.18
C ALA A 200 -11.22 -12.47 -7.39
N GLU A 201 -10.23 -11.69 -7.82
CA GLU A 201 -10.28 -10.83 -8.99
C GLU A 201 -10.44 -11.63 -10.29
N ALA A 202 -9.74 -12.75 -10.40
CA ALA A 202 -9.84 -13.62 -11.57
C ALA A 202 -11.22 -14.32 -11.64
N LEU A 203 -11.74 -14.79 -10.51
CA LEU A 203 -13.09 -15.37 -10.43
C LEU A 203 -14.16 -14.31 -10.72
N LEU A 204 -14.02 -13.09 -10.19
CA LEU A 204 -14.91 -11.98 -10.49
C LEU A 204 -14.98 -11.71 -11.99
N GLU A 205 -13.84 -11.59 -12.64
CA GLU A 205 -13.74 -11.31 -14.07
C GLU A 205 -14.25 -12.49 -14.92
N ARG A 206 -13.97 -13.75 -14.51
CA ARG A 206 -14.51 -14.94 -15.19
C ARG A 206 -16.03 -14.96 -15.13
N GLY A 207 -16.61 -14.63 -14.00
CA GLY A 207 -18.06 -14.47 -13.85
C GLY A 207 -18.64 -13.43 -14.80
N ILE A 208 -17.95 -12.29 -14.99
CA ILE A 208 -18.35 -11.27 -15.95
C ILE A 208 -18.30 -11.83 -17.39
N LEU A 209 -17.23 -12.53 -17.75
CA LEU A 209 -17.10 -13.17 -19.08
C LEU A 209 -18.15 -14.26 -19.31
N PHE A 210 -18.52 -15.05 -18.30
CA PHE A 210 -19.62 -16.01 -18.38
C PHE A 210 -20.96 -15.32 -18.59
N ARG A 211 -21.22 -14.22 -17.87
CA ARG A 211 -22.44 -13.43 -18.07
C ARG A 211 -22.54 -12.85 -19.47
N LEU A 212 -21.43 -12.35 -20.04
CA LEU A 212 -21.39 -11.85 -21.42
C LEU A 212 -21.63 -12.97 -22.44
N ALA A 213 -21.28 -14.22 -22.09
CA ALA A 213 -21.56 -15.41 -22.89
C ALA A 213 -22.93 -16.03 -22.57
N GLU A 214 -23.85 -15.31 -21.88
CA GLU A 214 -25.19 -15.75 -21.49
C GLU A 214 -25.21 -16.94 -20.50
N ASN A 215 -24.07 -17.40 -19.98
CA ASN A 215 -23.98 -18.48 -19.00
C ASN A 215 -24.15 -17.92 -17.57
N LYS A 216 -25.41 -17.63 -17.22
CA LYS A 216 -25.77 -17.01 -15.94
C LYS A 216 -25.46 -17.90 -14.74
N ASP A 217 -25.58 -19.21 -14.86
CA ASP A 217 -25.33 -20.15 -13.76
C ASP A 217 -23.85 -20.20 -13.41
N ALA A 218 -22.96 -20.27 -14.39
CA ALA A 218 -21.52 -20.23 -14.18
C ALA A 218 -21.06 -18.87 -13.64
N ALA A 219 -21.64 -17.76 -14.13
CA ALA A 219 -21.36 -16.43 -13.61
C ALA A 219 -21.71 -16.31 -12.13
N ARG A 220 -22.90 -16.79 -11.75
CA ARG A 220 -23.36 -16.78 -10.35
C ARG A 220 -22.47 -17.63 -9.46
N ALA A 221 -22.06 -18.81 -9.92
CA ALA A 221 -21.20 -19.71 -9.16
C ALA A 221 -19.86 -19.04 -8.83
N ASP A 222 -19.22 -18.38 -9.81
CA ASP A 222 -17.98 -17.66 -9.59
C ASP A 222 -18.15 -16.48 -8.62
N TRP A 223 -19.20 -15.67 -8.77
CA TRP A 223 -19.44 -14.54 -7.89
C TRP A 223 -19.81 -14.94 -6.45
N LEU A 224 -20.50 -16.06 -6.27
CA LEU A 224 -20.73 -16.61 -4.94
C LEU A 224 -19.42 -17.07 -4.30
N LYS A 225 -18.52 -17.69 -5.09
CA LYS A 225 -17.19 -18.07 -4.61
C LYS A 225 -16.36 -16.83 -4.22
N VAL A 226 -16.44 -15.75 -4.99
CA VAL A 226 -15.80 -14.45 -4.61
C VAL A 226 -16.32 -13.95 -3.28
N LEU A 227 -17.65 -14.02 -3.02
CA LEU A 227 -18.22 -13.59 -1.74
C LEU A 227 -17.78 -14.46 -0.54
N GLU A 228 -17.42 -15.73 -0.78
CA GLU A 228 -16.82 -16.57 0.26
C GLU A 228 -15.38 -16.19 0.58
N LEU A 229 -14.61 -15.79 -0.45
CA LEU A 229 -13.17 -15.49 -0.35
C LEU A 229 -12.91 -14.07 0.16
N ASP A 230 -13.69 -13.10 -0.33
CA ASP A 230 -13.51 -11.67 -0.07
C ASP A 230 -14.85 -10.97 0.18
N PRO A 231 -15.55 -11.27 1.30
CA PRO A 231 -16.91 -10.78 1.54
C PRO A 231 -17.01 -9.25 1.67
N ASP A 232 -15.99 -8.60 2.20
CA ASP A 232 -15.98 -7.17 2.53
C ASP A 232 -15.05 -6.34 1.63
N GLY A 233 -14.22 -6.99 0.83
CA GLY A 233 -13.29 -6.33 -0.08
C GLY A 233 -13.94 -5.85 -1.37
N GLU A 234 -13.13 -5.35 -2.28
CA GLU A 234 -13.61 -4.76 -3.52
C GLU A 234 -14.23 -5.81 -4.46
N ALA A 235 -13.57 -6.95 -4.62
CA ALA A 235 -14.07 -8.04 -5.46
C ALA A 235 -15.43 -8.54 -4.95
N GLY A 236 -15.59 -8.71 -3.64
CA GLY A 236 -16.87 -9.12 -3.03
C GLY A 236 -17.99 -8.10 -3.23
N ARG A 237 -17.70 -6.80 -3.07
CA ARG A 237 -18.70 -5.74 -3.35
C ARG A 237 -19.15 -5.78 -4.81
N LEU A 238 -18.22 -5.94 -5.76
CA LEU A 238 -18.52 -6.01 -7.19
C LEU A 238 -19.27 -7.28 -7.54
N ALA A 239 -18.92 -8.43 -6.95
CA ALA A 239 -19.63 -9.70 -7.14
C ALA A 239 -21.08 -9.59 -6.67
N ARG A 240 -21.33 -9.02 -5.50
CA ARG A 240 -22.69 -8.77 -4.97
C ARG A 240 -23.50 -7.90 -5.92
N ALA A 241 -22.92 -6.78 -6.37
CA ALA A 241 -23.59 -5.89 -7.31
C ALA A 241 -23.90 -6.55 -8.65
N ASN A 242 -23.03 -7.45 -9.14
CA ASN A 242 -23.27 -8.20 -10.37
C ASN A 242 -24.39 -9.23 -10.21
N ILE A 243 -24.48 -9.94 -9.09
CA ILE A 243 -25.58 -10.85 -8.77
C ILE A 243 -26.90 -10.09 -8.73
N GLU A 244 -26.95 -8.98 -7.98
CA GLU A 244 -28.14 -8.14 -7.86
C GLU A 244 -28.64 -7.64 -9.24
N LYS A 245 -27.74 -7.12 -10.07
CA LYS A 245 -28.08 -6.69 -11.44
C LYS A 245 -28.60 -7.83 -12.31
N MET A 246 -28.07 -9.02 -12.14
CA MET A 246 -28.52 -10.20 -12.89
C MET A 246 -29.93 -10.62 -12.47
N ASP A 247 -30.26 -10.55 -11.18
CA ASP A 247 -31.57 -10.92 -10.63
C ASP A 247 -32.67 -9.93 -10.99
N VAL A 248 -32.38 -8.65 -11.04
CA VAL A 248 -33.35 -7.60 -11.46
C VAL A 248 -33.76 -7.72 -12.91
N ASN A 249 -32.87 -8.20 -13.78
CA ASN A 249 -33.16 -8.35 -15.21
C ASN A 249 -33.95 -9.64 -15.57
N VAL A 250 -34.42 -10.39 -14.60
CA VAL A 250 -35.22 -11.63 -14.79
C VAL A 250 -36.75 -11.36 -14.67
N ASN A 251 -37.15 -10.15 -14.28
CA ASN A 251 -38.53 -9.68 -14.22
C ASN A 251 -38.84 -8.75 -15.38
#